data_7d20f2cd44a6ba1661c75b625a125b01
#
_entry.id   7d20f2cd44a6ba1661c75b625a125b01
#
_cell.length_a   1.000
_cell.length_b   1.000
_cell.length_c   1.000
_cell.angle_alpha   90.00
_cell.angle_beta   90.00
_cell.angle_gamma   90.00
#
_symmetry.space_group_name_H-M   'P 1'
#
loop_
_entity.id
_entity.type
_entity.pdbx_description
1 polymer ?
#
loop_
_entity_poly.entity_id
_entity_poly.type
_entity_poly.pdbx_seq_one_letter_code
_entity_poly.pdbx_strand_id
1 'polypeptide(L)'
;MGISLVTFSNQAVSPQDDALVYQTAVAQSGIIYGATVTIKNATTLHIAAGHGIICGRKFTISAQDISVTLASSGTKKGRVYIHMDLSNTSTPIQFMTEVADSLSNVIQEADANITNGVYEFNLATFNVGTSSLSNLENVAPTASSTVPPEPTSTVTSKTLASGATTISFTVPTTGNYLVDFYTSTGVAYKAINTTVAGTVTLTFDAQSSSITVYCKVERY
;
A
#
# COMPACT_ATOMS: atom_id res chain seq x y z
N MET A 1 -28.67 2.78 29.66
CA MET A 1 -27.38 3.00 28.98
C MET A 1 -27.65 3.91 27.81
N GLY A 2 -26.99 5.05 27.75
CA GLY A 2 -27.14 6.02 26.65
C GLY A 2 -26.08 5.83 25.59
N ILE A 3 -26.39 6.19 24.34
CA ILE A 3 -25.41 6.35 23.26
C ILE A 3 -24.79 7.74 23.44
N SER A 4 -23.45 7.85 23.34
CA SER A 4 -22.74 9.13 23.35
C SER A 4 -21.97 9.29 22.03
N LEU A 5 -21.86 10.53 21.54
CA LEU A 5 -20.99 10.87 20.42
C LEU A 5 -19.58 11.16 20.96
N VAL A 6 -18.56 10.51 20.39
CA VAL A 6 -17.16 10.74 20.75
C VAL A 6 -16.63 12.01 20.11
N THR A 7 -17.07 12.33 18.88
CA THR A 7 -16.68 13.53 18.14
C THR A 7 -17.79 14.59 18.18
N PHE A 8 -17.94 15.27 19.33
CA PHE A 8 -18.93 16.33 19.52
C PHE A 8 -18.23 17.62 19.95
N SER A 9 -18.87 18.78 19.73
CA SER A 9 -18.31 20.08 20.10
C SER A 9 -17.83 20.10 21.55
N ASN A 10 -16.58 20.54 21.76
CA ASN A 10 -15.90 20.61 23.06
C ASN A 10 -15.57 19.26 23.74
N GLN A 11 -15.66 18.14 23.02
CA GLN A 11 -15.13 16.86 23.51
C GLN A 11 -13.72 16.62 22.98
N ALA A 12 -12.78 16.25 23.84
CA ALA A 12 -11.46 15.79 23.43
C ALA A 12 -11.58 14.37 22.85
N VAL A 13 -11.08 14.18 21.63
CA VAL A 13 -10.93 12.85 21.03
C VAL A 13 -9.69 12.19 21.64
N SER A 14 -9.83 10.99 22.17
CA SER A 14 -8.68 10.27 22.68
C SER A 14 -7.79 9.73 21.54
N PRO A 15 -6.47 9.54 21.75
CA PRO A 15 -5.62 8.89 20.77
C PRO A 15 -6.08 7.48 20.38
N GLN A 16 -6.81 6.79 21.25
CA GLN A 16 -7.40 5.49 20.97
C GLN A 16 -8.58 5.61 20.00
N ASP A 17 -9.49 6.56 20.23
CA ASP A 17 -10.64 6.79 19.34
C ASP A 17 -10.18 7.21 17.95
N ASP A 18 -9.18 8.10 17.87
CA ASP A 18 -8.57 8.57 16.63
C ASP A 18 -7.94 7.39 15.86
N ALA A 19 -7.18 6.53 16.56
CA ALA A 19 -6.57 5.36 15.97
C ALA A 19 -7.61 4.35 15.44
N LEU A 20 -8.72 4.14 16.13
CA LEU A 20 -9.80 3.26 15.67
C LEU A 20 -10.46 3.77 14.38
N VAL A 21 -10.62 5.09 14.24
CA VAL A 21 -11.12 5.69 12.99
C VAL A 21 -10.13 5.43 11.84
N TYR A 22 -8.84 5.71 12.04
CA TYR A 22 -7.83 5.46 11.01
C TYR A 22 -7.65 3.96 10.70
N GLN A 23 -7.81 3.08 11.68
CA GLN A 23 -7.73 1.63 11.46
C GLN A 23 -8.78 1.13 10.45
N THR A 24 -9.95 1.78 10.37
CA THR A 24 -10.96 1.44 9.35
C THR A 24 -10.52 1.79 7.93
N ALA A 25 -9.61 2.76 7.78
CA ALA A 25 -9.08 3.21 6.48
C ALA A 25 -7.75 2.53 6.09
N VAL A 26 -7.14 1.75 7.00
CA VAL A 26 -5.85 1.08 6.80
C VAL A 26 -6.06 -0.41 6.65
N ALA A 27 -5.83 -0.94 5.44
CA ALA A 27 -5.93 -2.38 5.18
C ALA A 27 -4.77 -3.17 5.80
N GLN A 28 -3.58 -2.56 5.86
CA GLN A 28 -2.37 -3.20 6.37
C GLN A 28 -1.48 -2.18 7.09
N SER A 29 -1.09 -2.52 8.33
CA SER A 29 -0.05 -1.82 9.06
C SER A 29 1.30 -1.98 8.37
N GLY A 30 2.13 -0.92 8.37
CA GLY A 30 3.42 -0.99 7.70
C GLY A 30 4.07 0.38 7.48
N ILE A 31 5.08 0.41 6.64
CA ILE A 31 5.80 1.63 6.26
C ILE A 31 5.04 2.34 5.14
N ILE A 32 4.84 3.66 5.30
CA ILE A 32 4.27 4.53 4.27
C ILE A 32 5.37 4.95 3.30
N TYR A 33 6.52 5.41 3.83
CA TYR A 33 7.72 5.70 3.05
C TYR A 33 8.98 5.74 3.92
N GLY A 34 10.15 5.59 3.31
CA GLY A 34 11.45 5.61 3.99
C GLY A 34 11.71 4.33 4.79
N ALA A 35 12.36 4.46 5.94
CA ALA A 35 12.67 3.37 6.89
C ALA A 35 13.57 2.25 6.31
N THR A 36 14.27 2.51 5.21
CA THR A 36 15.20 1.54 4.63
C THR A 36 16.32 1.22 5.61
N VAL A 37 16.60 -0.06 5.80
CA VAL A 37 17.70 -0.54 6.63
C VAL A 37 18.89 -0.86 5.74
N THR A 38 20.09 -0.47 6.18
CA THR A 38 21.36 -0.79 5.51
C THR A 38 22.40 -1.24 6.54
N ILE A 39 23.37 -2.06 6.14
CA ILE A 39 24.53 -2.39 6.97
C ILE A 39 25.51 -1.21 6.88
N LYS A 40 25.71 -0.51 8.00
CA LYS A 40 26.63 0.62 8.10
C LYS A 40 28.08 0.16 8.29
N ASN A 41 28.26 -0.87 9.11
CA ASN A 41 29.55 -1.49 9.37
C ASN A 41 29.36 -2.93 9.89
N ALA A 42 30.42 -3.59 10.32
CA ALA A 42 30.40 -4.98 10.74
C ALA A 42 29.37 -5.31 11.83
N THR A 43 29.02 -4.35 12.70
CA THR A 43 28.15 -4.55 13.88
C THR A 43 26.98 -3.60 13.94
N THR A 44 26.79 -2.73 12.94
CA THR A 44 25.82 -1.64 13.03
C THR A 44 24.93 -1.61 11.80
N LEU A 45 23.62 -1.57 12.04
CA LEU A 45 22.60 -1.24 11.04
C LEU A 45 22.30 0.24 11.09
N HIS A 46 22.05 0.84 9.94
CA HIS A 46 21.49 2.19 9.82
C HIS A 46 20.05 2.09 9.34
N ILE A 47 19.12 2.72 10.05
CA ILE A 47 17.73 2.87 9.64
C ILE A 47 17.53 4.29 9.17
N ALA A 48 17.10 4.47 7.93
CA ALA A 48 16.79 5.78 7.36
C ALA A 48 15.52 6.38 7.98
N ALA A 49 15.40 7.70 7.92
CA ALA A 49 14.16 8.37 8.31
C ALA A 49 12.96 7.85 7.50
N GLY A 50 11.78 7.84 8.13
CA GLY A 50 10.58 7.35 7.49
C GLY A 50 9.31 7.60 8.29
N HIS A 51 8.20 7.13 7.76
CA HIS A 51 6.89 7.17 8.40
C HIS A 51 6.16 5.85 8.18
N GLY A 52 5.36 5.48 9.16
CA GLY A 52 4.52 4.29 9.09
C GLY A 52 3.22 4.45 9.86
N ILE A 53 2.42 3.40 9.82
CA ILE A 53 1.17 3.29 10.53
C ILE A 53 1.01 1.87 11.11
N ILE A 54 0.59 1.77 12.36
CA ILE A 54 0.31 0.50 13.05
C ILE A 54 -1.06 0.62 13.69
N CYS A 55 -1.99 -0.25 13.34
CA CYS A 55 -3.35 -0.28 13.89
C CYS A 55 -3.99 1.12 13.91
N GLY A 56 -3.86 1.89 12.82
CA GLY A 56 -4.34 3.27 12.73
C GLY A 56 -3.48 4.33 13.40
N ARG A 57 -2.44 3.96 14.17
CA ARG A 57 -1.52 4.90 14.82
C ARG A 57 -0.37 5.25 13.90
N LYS A 58 -0.28 6.52 13.49
CA LYS A 58 0.85 7.03 12.72
C LYS A 58 2.07 7.17 13.61
N PHE A 59 3.24 6.76 13.10
CA PHE A 59 4.53 6.98 13.73
C PHE A 59 5.56 7.57 12.77
N THR A 60 6.59 8.17 13.33
CA THR A 60 7.71 8.77 12.58
C THR A 60 9.01 8.13 13.03
N ILE A 61 9.87 7.83 12.07
CA ILE A 61 11.21 7.32 12.29
C ILE A 61 12.21 8.46 12.03
N SER A 62 13.01 8.80 13.03
CA SER A 62 14.23 9.57 12.81
C SER A 62 15.35 8.63 12.43
N ALA A 63 16.21 9.05 11.48
CA ALA A 63 17.34 8.23 11.07
C ALA A 63 18.25 7.92 12.26
N GLN A 64 18.59 6.64 12.45
CA GLN A 64 19.43 6.22 13.57
C GLN A 64 20.20 4.94 13.28
N ASP A 65 21.21 4.71 14.08
CA ASP A 65 22.05 3.52 14.05
C ASP A 65 21.66 2.55 15.19
N ILE A 66 21.65 1.27 14.87
CA ILE A 66 21.37 0.19 15.84
C ILE A 66 22.55 -0.76 15.85
N SER A 67 23.13 -0.96 17.04
CA SER A 67 24.18 -1.94 17.25
C SER A 67 23.61 -3.35 17.38
N VAL A 68 24.25 -4.31 16.71
CA VAL A 68 23.92 -5.72 16.75
C VAL A 68 25.09 -6.50 17.35
N THR A 69 24.83 -7.32 18.35
CA THR A 69 25.84 -8.21 18.93
C THR A 69 26.14 -9.36 17.96
N LEU A 70 27.39 -9.53 17.60
CA LEU A 70 27.83 -10.63 16.73
C LEU A 70 27.67 -12.00 17.38
N ALA A 71 27.52 -13.01 16.54
CA ALA A 71 27.47 -14.41 17.03
C ALA A 71 28.79 -14.82 17.66
N SER A 72 28.75 -15.57 18.75
CA SER A 72 29.95 -16.15 19.40
C SER A 72 30.52 -17.31 18.57
N SER A 73 29.70 -17.98 17.77
CA SER A 73 30.11 -19.06 16.87
C SER A 73 29.07 -19.21 15.73
N GLY A 74 29.55 -19.66 14.58
CA GLY A 74 28.71 -19.93 13.42
C GLY A 74 28.05 -18.68 12.83
N THR A 75 26.93 -18.89 12.18
CA THR A 75 26.07 -17.80 11.62
C THR A 75 24.68 -17.94 12.20
N LYS A 76 24.18 -16.86 12.78
CA LYS A 76 22.84 -16.76 13.32
C LYS A 76 21.94 -15.98 12.36
N LYS A 77 20.63 -16.09 12.54
CA LYS A 77 19.64 -15.21 11.93
C LYS A 77 19.48 -13.97 12.78
N GLY A 78 19.34 -12.82 12.14
CA GLY A 78 19.04 -11.56 12.79
C GLY A 78 17.80 -10.90 12.18
N ARG A 79 17.08 -10.15 12.98
CA ARG A 79 16.06 -9.21 12.51
C ARG A 79 16.13 -7.90 13.28
N VAL A 80 15.74 -6.82 12.61
CA VAL A 80 15.35 -5.57 13.24
C VAL A 80 13.88 -5.35 12.95
N TYR A 81 13.12 -4.97 13.98
CA TYR A 81 11.67 -4.85 13.86
C TYR A 81 11.15 -3.68 14.71
N ILE A 82 9.97 -3.21 14.35
CA ILE A 82 9.21 -2.28 15.16
C ILE A 82 8.36 -3.08 16.13
N HIS A 83 8.44 -2.70 17.41
CA HIS A 83 7.66 -3.23 18.50
C HIS A 83 6.80 -2.09 19.08
N MET A 84 5.49 -2.19 18.95
CA MET A 84 4.51 -1.35 19.60
C MET A 84 3.90 -2.12 20.75
N ASP A 85 3.94 -1.54 21.96
CA ASP A 85 3.30 -2.05 23.17
C ASP A 85 2.54 -0.90 23.84
N LEU A 86 1.23 -0.90 23.71
CA LEU A 86 0.37 0.17 24.22
C LEU A 86 0.17 0.10 25.75
N SER A 87 0.56 -0.97 26.41
CA SER A 87 0.63 -1.06 27.87
C SER A 87 1.83 -0.28 28.44
N ASN A 88 2.87 -0.11 27.64
CA ASN A 88 4.06 0.67 28.00
C ASN A 88 3.87 2.15 27.71
N THR A 89 3.39 2.90 28.68
CA THR A 89 3.09 4.32 28.52
C THR A 89 4.33 5.22 28.37
N SER A 90 5.52 4.73 28.73
CA SER A 90 6.77 5.50 28.64
C SER A 90 7.42 5.42 27.26
N THR A 91 7.42 4.25 26.68
CA THR A 91 8.01 3.98 25.34
C THR A 91 7.09 3.03 24.56
N PRO A 92 5.93 3.52 24.09
CA PRO A 92 4.91 2.67 23.48
C PRO A 92 5.32 2.12 22.10
N ILE A 93 6.38 2.63 21.51
CA ILE A 93 6.94 2.15 20.24
C ILE A 93 8.45 2.25 20.26
N GLN A 94 9.14 1.22 19.81
CA GLN A 94 10.61 1.17 19.77
C GLN A 94 11.11 0.21 18.69
N PHE A 95 12.39 0.35 18.33
CA PHE A 95 13.09 -0.66 17.56
C PHE A 95 13.60 -1.75 18.49
N MET A 96 13.44 -2.97 18.03
CA MET A 96 14.00 -4.15 18.68
C MET A 96 14.88 -4.93 17.70
N THR A 97 15.85 -5.66 18.24
CA THR A 97 16.66 -6.61 17.48
C THR A 97 16.57 -7.98 18.12
N GLU A 98 16.58 -9.01 17.29
CA GLU A 98 16.68 -10.40 17.71
C GLU A 98 17.78 -11.08 16.92
N VAL A 99 18.61 -11.88 17.59
CA VAL A 99 19.66 -12.71 16.99
C VAL A 99 19.53 -14.10 17.58
N ALA A 100 19.19 -15.09 16.75
CA ALA A 100 18.95 -16.46 17.17
C ALA A 100 19.24 -17.46 16.03
N ASP A 101 19.27 -18.76 16.34
CA ASP A 101 19.32 -19.80 15.29
C ASP A 101 18.04 -19.84 14.47
N SER A 102 16.89 -19.55 15.12
CA SER A 102 15.58 -19.39 14.49
C SER A 102 14.91 -18.19 15.13
N LEU A 103 14.39 -17.28 14.28
CA LEU A 103 13.69 -16.08 14.74
C LEU A 103 12.30 -16.44 15.27
N SER A 104 11.87 -15.73 16.30
CA SER A 104 10.52 -15.82 16.84
C SER A 104 9.48 -15.28 15.84
N ASN A 105 8.23 -15.68 15.97
CA ASN A 105 7.14 -15.06 15.23
C ASN A 105 6.90 -13.63 15.73
N VAL A 106 6.50 -12.73 14.84
CA VAL A 106 6.03 -11.40 15.23
C VAL A 106 4.67 -11.49 15.90
N ILE A 107 4.42 -10.64 16.88
CA ILE A 107 3.14 -10.53 17.58
C ILE A 107 2.29 -9.51 16.81
N GLN A 108 1.08 -9.86 16.42
CA GLN A 108 0.17 -8.98 15.68
C GLN A 108 -1.25 -9.06 16.22
N GLU A 109 -1.50 -8.35 17.31
CA GLU A 109 -2.83 -8.26 17.92
C GLU A 109 -3.69 -7.26 17.14
N ALA A 110 -4.72 -7.77 16.46
CA ALA A 110 -5.60 -6.94 15.61
C ALA A 110 -6.41 -5.91 16.43
N ASP A 111 -6.66 -6.19 17.70
CA ASP A 111 -7.40 -5.36 18.65
C ASP A 111 -6.50 -4.59 19.62
N ALA A 112 -5.20 -4.44 19.30
CA ALA A 112 -4.21 -3.79 20.15
C ALA A 112 -4.68 -2.42 20.70
N ASN A 113 -5.45 -1.64 19.93
CA ASN A 113 -6.01 -0.38 20.39
C ASN A 113 -7.04 -0.51 21.52
N ILE A 114 -7.73 -1.64 21.61
CA ILE A 114 -8.78 -1.90 22.61
C ILE A 114 -8.17 -2.55 23.84
N THR A 115 -7.25 -3.48 23.64
CA THR A 115 -6.64 -4.28 24.70
C THR A 115 -5.41 -3.63 25.33
N ASN A 116 -4.91 -2.50 24.78
CA ASN A 116 -3.58 -1.98 25.03
C ASN A 116 -2.50 -3.02 24.73
N GLY A 117 -2.66 -3.70 23.62
CA GLY A 117 -1.89 -4.86 23.22
C GLY A 117 -0.61 -4.54 22.45
N VAL A 118 -0.02 -5.61 21.88
CA VAL A 118 1.27 -5.59 21.18
C VAL A 118 1.07 -5.78 19.69
N TYR A 119 1.81 -5.02 18.89
CA TYR A 119 1.91 -5.24 17.45
C TYR A 119 3.34 -5.06 16.96
N GLU A 120 3.82 -6.02 16.17
CA GLU A 120 5.17 -6.05 15.64
C GLU A 120 5.17 -6.28 14.13
N PHE A 121 6.17 -5.73 13.45
CA PHE A 121 6.56 -6.17 12.12
C PHE A 121 8.06 -5.96 11.85
N ASN A 122 8.63 -6.85 11.06
CA ASN A 122 10.04 -6.78 10.69
C ASN A 122 10.30 -5.61 9.73
N LEU A 123 11.37 -4.85 9.94
CA LEU A 123 11.93 -3.91 8.97
C LEU A 123 12.89 -4.63 8.03
N ALA A 124 13.81 -5.39 8.60
CA ALA A 124 14.78 -6.16 7.83
C ALA A 124 15.17 -7.45 8.55
N THR A 125 15.58 -8.43 7.77
CA THR A 125 16.27 -9.65 8.21
C THR A 125 17.69 -9.66 7.68
N PHE A 126 18.60 -10.35 8.37
CA PHE A 126 20.02 -10.42 8.01
C PHE A 126 20.68 -11.63 8.64
N ASN A 127 21.89 -11.93 8.24
CA ASN A 127 22.73 -12.94 8.87
C ASN A 127 23.74 -12.26 9.81
N VAL A 128 23.99 -12.88 10.95
CA VAL A 128 24.92 -12.42 11.98
C VAL A 128 26.05 -13.44 12.09
N GLY A 129 27.20 -13.10 11.52
CA GLY A 129 28.43 -13.92 11.65
C GLY A 129 29.20 -13.60 12.92
N THR A 130 30.37 -14.20 13.05
CA THR A 130 31.32 -13.95 14.16
C THR A 130 32.12 -12.66 13.96
N SER A 131 32.15 -12.11 12.77
CA SER A 131 32.93 -10.92 12.41
C SER A 131 32.14 -9.81 11.73
N SER A 132 30.97 -10.11 11.17
CA SER A 132 30.18 -9.11 10.44
C SER A 132 28.72 -9.53 10.25
N LEU A 133 27.90 -8.54 9.92
CA LEU A 133 26.54 -8.68 9.40
C LEU A 133 26.59 -8.90 7.88
N SER A 134 25.64 -9.66 7.33
CA SER A 134 25.54 -9.93 5.89
C SER A 134 24.12 -10.28 5.47
N ASN A 135 23.88 -10.40 4.16
CA ASN A 135 22.62 -10.84 3.56
C ASN A 135 21.40 -10.08 4.11
N LEU A 136 21.49 -8.75 4.18
CA LEU A 136 20.40 -7.92 4.65
C LEU A 136 19.32 -7.84 3.58
N GLU A 137 18.08 -8.08 3.99
CA GLU A 137 16.87 -7.98 3.19
C GLU A 137 15.87 -7.09 3.90
N ASN A 138 15.40 -6.02 3.23
CA ASN A 138 14.31 -5.18 3.73
C ASN A 138 12.98 -5.90 3.48
N VAL A 139 12.26 -6.23 4.55
CA VAL A 139 11.02 -7.04 4.52
C VAL A 139 9.83 -6.31 5.13
N ALA A 140 9.98 -5.00 5.38
CA ALA A 140 8.91 -4.20 5.96
C ALA A 140 7.64 -4.25 5.10
N PRO A 141 6.47 -4.53 5.69
CA PRO A 141 5.22 -4.41 4.97
C PRO A 141 5.00 -2.95 4.56
N THR A 142 4.46 -2.74 3.37
CA THR A 142 4.00 -1.42 2.95
C THR A 142 2.60 -1.18 3.49
N ALA A 143 2.38 -0.04 4.13
CA ALA A 143 1.05 0.35 4.56
C ALA A 143 0.12 0.49 3.35
N SER A 144 -1.09 -0.04 3.45
CA SER A 144 -2.08 0.04 2.40
C SER A 144 -3.42 0.55 2.93
N SER A 145 -4.20 1.20 2.08
CA SER A 145 -5.52 1.74 2.41
C SER A 145 -6.62 0.76 2.02
N THR A 146 -7.68 0.69 2.83
CA THR A 146 -8.95 0.05 2.46
C THR A 146 -9.79 0.93 1.56
N VAL A 147 -9.49 2.24 1.49
CA VAL A 147 -10.18 3.16 0.59
C VAL A 147 -9.85 2.76 -0.84
N PRO A 148 -10.84 2.43 -1.68
CA PRO A 148 -10.57 2.16 -3.08
C PRO A 148 -9.82 3.34 -3.70
N PRO A 149 -8.87 3.09 -4.61
CA PRO A 149 -8.25 4.17 -5.35
C PRO A 149 -9.34 5.02 -6.02
N GLU A 150 -9.15 6.35 -6.05
CA GLU A 150 -10.09 7.20 -6.77
C GLU A 150 -10.27 6.69 -8.21
N PRO A 151 -11.50 6.75 -8.73
CA PRO A 151 -11.75 6.33 -10.10
C PRO A 151 -10.82 7.09 -11.05
N THR A 152 -9.95 6.36 -11.72
CA THR A 152 -9.08 6.96 -12.74
C THR A 152 -9.76 6.88 -14.08
N SER A 153 -9.89 8.02 -14.77
CA SER A 153 -10.46 8.08 -16.10
C SER A 153 -9.34 8.26 -17.14
N THR A 154 -9.33 7.39 -18.12
CA THR A 154 -8.44 7.51 -19.29
C THR A 154 -9.28 7.66 -20.54
N VAL A 155 -8.99 8.68 -21.33
CA VAL A 155 -9.63 8.88 -22.63
C VAL A 155 -8.62 8.65 -23.75
N THR A 156 -8.91 7.72 -24.63
CA THR A 156 -8.15 7.49 -25.86
C THR A 156 -9.00 7.86 -27.05
N SER A 157 -8.39 8.37 -28.12
CA SER A 157 -9.12 8.73 -29.34
C SER A 157 -8.48 8.06 -30.57
N LYS A 158 -9.32 7.77 -31.55
CA LYS A 158 -8.91 7.29 -32.88
C LYS A 158 -9.76 7.96 -33.94
N THR A 159 -9.20 8.13 -35.13
CA THR A 159 -9.92 8.66 -36.29
C THR A 159 -10.50 7.53 -37.11
N LEU A 160 -11.81 7.51 -37.29
CA LEU A 160 -12.49 6.71 -38.29
C LEU A 160 -12.42 7.47 -39.63
N ALA A 161 -11.72 6.93 -40.60
CA ALA A 161 -11.57 7.56 -41.90
C ALA A 161 -12.91 7.65 -42.66
N SER A 162 -13.01 8.61 -43.57
CA SER A 162 -14.16 8.70 -44.49
C SER A 162 -14.37 7.40 -45.24
N GLY A 163 -15.60 6.91 -45.28
CA GLY A 163 -15.98 5.64 -45.92
C GLY A 163 -15.70 4.39 -45.06
N ALA A 164 -14.91 4.48 -44.00
CA ALA A 164 -14.72 3.37 -43.10
C ALA A 164 -15.97 3.16 -42.20
N THR A 165 -16.21 1.91 -41.82
CA THR A 165 -17.39 1.52 -41.03
C THR A 165 -17.06 0.91 -39.69
N THR A 166 -15.78 0.65 -39.40
CA THR A 166 -15.38 0.01 -38.14
C THR A 166 -14.14 0.65 -37.54
N ILE A 167 -14.09 0.71 -36.20
CA ILE A 167 -12.93 1.15 -35.42
C ILE A 167 -12.82 0.32 -34.15
N SER A 168 -11.60 -0.05 -33.77
CA SER A 168 -11.38 -0.88 -32.59
C SER A 168 -10.53 -0.18 -31.54
N PHE A 169 -10.87 -0.38 -30.27
CA PHE A 169 -10.15 0.08 -29.11
C PHE A 169 -9.68 -1.11 -28.26
N THR A 170 -8.49 -0.96 -27.68
CA THR A 170 -8.03 -1.89 -26.64
C THR A 170 -8.58 -1.39 -25.30
N VAL A 171 -9.23 -2.28 -24.57
CA VAL A 171 -9.81 -2.03 -23.25
C VAL A 171 -9.23 -3.01 -22.23
N PRO A 172 -9.21 -2.67 -20.92
CA PRO A 172 -8.74 -3.59 -19.89
C PRO A 172 -9.58 -4.87 -19.84
N THR A 173 -8.90 -5.99 -19.54
CA THR A 173 -9.53 -7.31 -19.40
C THR A 173 -9.66 -7.77 -17.95
N THR A 174 -9.00 -7.05 -17.01
CA THR A 174 -8.98 -7.39 -15.59
C THR A 174 -9.28 -6.17 -14.74
N GLY A 175 -10.05 -6.33 -13.67
CA GLY A 175 -10.49 -5.25 -12.78
C GLY A 175 -11.93 -4.81 -13.07
N ASN A 176 -12.39 -3.83 -12.28
CA ASN A 176 -13.72 -3.23 -12.44
C ASN A 176 -13.59 -1.97 -13.27
N TYR A 177 -14.17 -1.96 -14.46
CA TYR A 177 -14.12 -0.84 -15.40
C TYR A 177 -15.50 -0.52 -15.96
N LEU A 178 -15.78 0.78 -16.14
CA LEU A 178 -16.80 1.26 -17.03
C LEU A 178 -16.13 1.76 -18.33
N VAL A 179 -16.62 1.32 -19.46
CA VAL A 179 -16.12 1.75 -20.77
C VAL A 179 -17.26 2.46 -21.51
N ASP A 180 -17.01 3.70 -21.90
CA ASP A 180 -17.95 4.52 -22.65
C ASP A 180 -17.33 4.99 -23.97
N PHE A 181 -18.18 5.14 -25.02
CA PHE A 181 -17.76 5.54 -26.35
C PHE A 181 -18.61 6.71 -26.83
N TYR A 182 -17.94 7.71 -27.37
CA TYR A 182 -18.61 8.87 -27.97
C TYR A 182 -17.82 9.41 -29.17
N THR A 183 -18.46 10.22 -30.00
CA THR A 183 -17.85 10.83 -31.17
C THR A 183 -17.82 12.34 -31.05
N SER A 184 -16.86 13.00 -31.70
CA SER A 184 -16.72 14.45 -31.71
C SER A 184 -17.93 15.17 -32.36
N THR A 185 -18.67 14.45 -33.18
CA THR A 185 -19.80 15.01 -33.98
C THR A 185 -21.16 14.50 -33.55
N GLY A 186 -21.24 13.70 -32.47
CA GLY A 186 -22.49 13.12 -32.00
C GLY A 186 -23.04 11.97 -32.89
N VAL A 187 -22.26 11.47 -33.84
CA VAL A 187 -22.66 10.32 -34.67
C VAL A 187 -22.75 9.07 -33.80
N ALA A 188 -23.92 8.42 -33.82
CA ALA A 188 -24.12 7.17 -33.07
C ALA A 188 -23.48 6.00 -33.80
N TYR A 189 -22.92 5.06 -33.02
CA TYR A 189 -22.50 3.73 -33.54
C TYR A 189 -23.71 2.80 -33.60
N LYS A 190 -23.70 1.88 -34.58
CA LYS A 190 -24.78 0.90 -34.79
C LYS A 190 -24.64 -0.36 -33.94
N ALA A 191 -23.41 -0.80 -33.69
CA ALA A 191 -23.13 -2.02 -32.97
C ALA A 191 -21.79 -1.96 -32.24
N ILE A 192 -21.72 -2.69 -31.11
CA ILE A 192 -20.50 -2.97 -30.37
C ILE A 192 -20.23 -4.47 -30.47
N ASN A 193 -19.00 -4.84 -30.80
CA ASN A 193 -18.54 -6.22 -30.79
C ASN A 193 -17.35 -6.38 -29.84
N THR A 194 -17.46 -7.33 -28.90
CA THR A 194 -16.48 -7.64 -27.87
C THR A 194 -15.99 -9.09 -27.95
N THR A 195 -16.03 -9.71 -29.14
CA THR A 195 -15.67 -11.14 -29.30
C THR A 195 -14.20 -11.44 -29.04
N VAL A 196 -13.33 -10.45 -29.06
CA VAL A 196 -11.91 -10.60 -28.72
C VAL A 196 -11.66 -9.94 -27.37
N ALA A 197 -11.16 -10.71 -26.41
CA ALA A 197 -10.82 -10.21 -25.08
C ALA A 197 -9.86 -9.00 -25.18
N GLY A 198 -10.19 -7.93 -24.48
CA GLY A 198 -9.42 -6.67 -24.49
C GLY A 198 -9.59 -5.82 -25.74
N THR A 199 -10.49 -6.18 -26.67
CA THR A 199 -10.75 -5.38 -27.85
C THR A 199 -12.26 -5.15 -28.02
N VAL A 200 -12.63 -3.89 -28.17
CA VAL A 200 -14.00 -3.47 -28.51
C VAL A 200 -13.99 -2.87 -29.89
N THR A 201 -14.83 -3.38 -30.76
CA THR A 201 -15.03 -2.87 -32.13
C THR A 201 -16.39 -2.21 -32.25
N LEU A 202 -16.39 -0.95 -32.64
CA LEU A 202 -17.59 -0.17 -32.93
C LEU A 202 -17.85 -0.19 -34.44
N THR A 203 -19.12 -0.35 -34.83
CA THR A 203 -19.56 -0.29 -36.21
C THR A 203 -20.43 0.97 -36.44
N PHE A 204 -20.16 1.68 -37.50
CA PHE A 204 -20.84 2.90 -37.92
C PHE A 204 -21.41 2.73 -39.33
N ASP A 205 -22.32 3.62 -39.70
CA ASP A 205 -22.58 3.90 -41.14
C ASP A 205 -21.37 4.57 -41.76
N ALA A 206 -21.15 4.34 -43.06
CA ALA A 206 -20.10 5.01 -43.79
C ALA A 206 -20.31 6.54 -43.74
N GLN A 207 -19.29 7.24 -43.20
CA GLN A 207 -19.33 8.69 -43.06
C GLN A 207 -18.73 9.36 -44.31
N SER A 208 -19.29 10.50 -44.73
CA SER A 208 -18.77 11.30 -45.85
C SER A 208 -17.46 12.02 -45.50
N SER A 209 -17.13 12.16 -44.21
CA SER A 209 -15.90 12.74 -43.69
C SER A 209 -15.34 11.91 -42.55
N SER A 210 -14.08 12.09 -42.22
CA SER A 210 -13.50 11.44 -41.07
C SER A 210 -14.08 11.98 -39.75
N ILE A 211 -14.30 11.10 -38.76
CA ILE A 211 -14.78 11.47 -37.43
C ILE A 211 -13.80 10.98 -36.37
N THR A 212 -13.69 11.71 -35.26
CA THR A 212 -12.95 11.26 -34.11
C THR A 212 -13.85 10.50 -33.16
N VAL A 213 -13.45 9.29 -32.80
CA VAL A 213 -14.12 8.42 -31.84
C VAL A 213 -13.27 8.34 -30.58
N TYR A 214 -13.90 8.54 -29.44
CA TYR A 214 -13.29 8.49 -28.12
C TYR A 214 -13.74 7.24 -27.38
N CYS A 215 -12.80 6.65 -26.66
CA CYS A 215 -13.05 5.57 -25.70
C CYS A 215 -12.64 6.10 -24.32
N LYS A 216 -13.60 6.23 -23.42
CA LYS A 216 -13.38 6.59 -22.01
C LYS A 216 -13.41 5.31 -21.18
N VAL A 217 -12.35 5.05 -20.42
CA VAL A 217 -12.26 3.93 -19.49
C VAL A 217 -12.15 4.50 -18.08
N GLU A 218 -13.12 4.19 -17.25
CA GLU A 218 -13.14 4.55 -15.83
C GLU A 218 -12.90 3.29 -14.99
N ARG A 219 -11.93 3.35 -14.08
CA ARG A 219 -11.64 2.28 -13.12
C ARG A 219 -12.29 2.62 -11.78
N TYR A 220 -12.93 1.62 -11.17
CA TYR A 220 -13.53 1.69 -9.84
C TYR A 220 -12.74 0.88 -8.81
#